data_ab3c7e98d11833d628ce1b9bdf8cea0d
#
_entry.id   ab3c7e98d11833d628ce1b9bdf8cea0d
#
_cell.length_a   1.000
_cell.length_b   1.000
_cell.length_c   1.000
_cell.angle_alpha   90.00
_cell.angle_beta   90.00
_cell.angle_gamma   90.00
#
_symmetry.space_group_name_H-M   'P 1'
#
loop_
_entity.id
_entity.type
_entity.pdbx_description
1 polymer ?
#
loop_
_entity_poly.entity_id
_entity_poly.type
_entity_poly.pdbx_seq_one_letter_code
_entity_poly.pdbx_strand_id
1 'polypeptide(L)'
;MKPAIDDPQSQLRRTVYWLLMVLSVGVMLGRILAVDSIDNLALERQRMAQIPDQLAEKRQELEDRGLSAEQVEKELARIEDGLWRKAQLRRPFLSANDRSRWGTLRALVEPEMQVPGVPYAIDKVIQQRGWDTIDMVKHDGHLYSSKPPLLTTLMAGEYWLIYHLTGATLGTHPYAVGRFMLVTLNVIPLAIAFLLLARLIERFGTTDWGRVFAMSAAAFGTFLTTFAVVINNHLPAAVSLAVMLYVAVRIWFDNERRARYFVIAGLAAAFLAANELPALAMFAAVSLVLLWRFPKQTLLYYTPAALVVVAGFFATNWIAHHSLRPAYMHRSKTNAADHWYDYEYERNGRVYQSYWRQPVGIDRGEPSPAVYALHATVGHHGIFSLTPIWILSVIGLGMWLAKPGERRLRELALLIAGVSLVCLVFYLMRPQNDRNYGGMTCGLRWMFWFTPMWLVAMLPALDVMARRRWLRGLAVVMLAVSVLSASYPIWNPWTHPWLLDFFYYLGWVQLP
;
A
#
# COMPACT_ATOMS: atom_id res chain seq x y z
N MET A 1 6.55 36.41 -2.47
CA MET A 1 7.80 36.51 -1.69
C MET A 1 8.83 35.60 -2.36
N LYS A 2 9.90 36.16 -2.96
CA LYS A 2 11.06 35.35 -3.34
C LYS A 2 11.69 34.83 -2.05
N PRO A 3 12.03 33.56 -1.91
CA PRO A 3 12.77 33.10 -0.75
C PRO A 3 14.11 33.86 -0.74
N ALA A 4 14.48 34.39 0.40
CA ALA A 4 15.83 34.90 0.63
C ALA A 4 16.80 33.71 0.40
N ILE A 5 17.62 33.81 -0.66
CA ILE A 5 18.39 32.68 -1.20
C ILE A 5 19.60 32.36 -0.31
N ASP A 6 19.93 33.21 0.68
CA ASP A 6 21.23 33.19 1.36
C ASP A 6 21.17 33.21 2.91
N ASP A 7 20.07 32.81 3.52
CA ASP A 7 20.06 32.63 4.97
C ASP A 7 20.75 31.30 5.35
N PRO A 8 21.87 31.33 6.13
CA PRO A 8 22.60 30.14 6.53
C PRO A 8 21.73 29.09 7.24
N GLN A 9 20.73 29.50 8.00
CA GLN A 9 19.79 28.58 8.67
C GLN A 9 18.91 27.86 7.66
N SER A 10 18.49 28.52 6.58
CA SER A 10 17.72 27.88 5.51
C SER A 10 18.54 26.89 4.72
N GLN A 11 19.83 27.17 4.50
CA GLN A 11 20.76 26.25 3.84
C GLN A 11 21.02 25.01 4.71
N LEU A 12 21.30 25.21 6.00
CA LEU A 12 21.48 24.09 6.95
C LEU A 12 20.24 23.19 7.00
N ARG A 13 19.04 23.77 7.09
CA ARG A 13 17.79 23.00 7.11
C ARG A 13 17.59 22.20 5.82
N ARG A 14 17.89 22.77 4.65
CA ARG A 14 17.84 22.04 3.36
C ARG A 14 18.85 20.90 3.32
N THR A 15 20.04 21.08 3.85
CA THR A 15 21.04 20.00 3.99
C THR A 15 20.49 18.88 4.87
N VAL A 16 19.87 19.21 6.01
CA VAL A 16 19.22 18.21 6.87
C VAL A 16 18.12 17.46 6.12
N TYR A 17 17.29 18.14 5.33
CA TYR A 17 16.28 17.48 4.50
C TYR A 17 16.89 16.48 3.52
N TRP A 18 17.95 16.88 2.81
CA TRP A 18 18.65 15.98 1.91
C TRP A 18 19.22 14.78 2.63
N LEU A 19 19.83 14.95 3.81
CA LEU A 19 20.32 13.83 4.62
C LEU A 19 19.19 12.88 5.01
N LEU A 20 18.06 13.40 5.50
CA LEU A 20 16.91 12.58 5.88
C LEU A 20 16.34 11.81 4.68
N MET A 21 16.20 12.47 3.52
CA MET A 21 15.71 11.82 2.30
C MET A 21 16.67 10.75 1.80
N VAL A 22 17.97 11.03 1.72
CA VAL A 22 18.99 10.08 1.26
C VAL A 22 19.06 8.87 2.20
N LEU A 23 19.04 9.09 3.52
CA LEU A 23 19.00 8.00 4.49
C LEU A 23 17.73 7.14 4.34
N SER A 24 16.57 7.77 4.17
CA SER A 24 15.31 7.06 3.97
C SER A 24 15.32 6.23 2.68
N VAL A 25 15.78 6.82 1.58
CA VAL A 25 15.96 6.12 0.29
C VAL A 25 16.96 4.98 0.45
N GLY A 26 18.09 5.21 1.13
CA GLY A 26 19.09 4.18 1.42
C GLY A 26 18.52 3.00 2.21
N VAL A 27 17.69 3.27 3.24
CA VAL A 27 17.01 2.22 4.01
C VAL A 27 16.05 1.43 3.12
N MET A 28 15.25 2.09 2.27
CA MET A 28 14.35 1.39 1.34
C MET A 28 15.12 0.54 0.34
N LEU A 29 16.17 1.08 -0.26
CA LEU A 29 17.05 0.33 -1.18
C LEU A 29 17.71 -0.85 -0.47
N GLY A 30 18.23 -0.66 0.74
CA GLY A 30 18.82 -1.72 1.53
C GLY A 30 17.84 -2.85 1.83
N ARG A 31 16.58 -2.52 2.16
CA ARG A 31 15.52 -3.49 2.38
C ARG A 31 15.14 -4.26 1.10
N ILE A 32 15.04 -3.57 -0.05
CA ILE A 32 14.71 -4.18 -1.34
C ILE A 32 15.86 -5.05 -1.84
N LEU A 33 17.08 -4.53 -1.79
CA LEU A 33 18.26 -5.19 -2.31
C LEU A 33 18.76 -6.29 -1.38
N ALA A 34 18.56 -6.16 -0.07
CA ALA A 34 18.93 -7.05 1.01
C ALA A 34 20.20 -7.83 0.70
N VAL A 35 21.37 -7.21 0.89
CA VAL A 35 22.66 -7.86 0.65
C VAL A 35 22.84 -8.96 1.71
N ASP A 36 22.43 -10.18 1.35
CA ASP A 36 22.79 -11.35 2.12
C ASP A 36 24.16 -11.84 1.63
N SER A 37 25.03 -12.22 2.54
CA SER A 37 26.30 -12.88 2.23
C SER A 37 26.13 -14.28 1.65
N ILE A 38 24.89 -14.76 1.50
CA ILE A 38 24.50 -16.08 1.02
C ILE A 38 23.80 -15.93 -0.34
N ASP A 39 24.16 -16.78 -1.29
CA ASP A 39 23.40 -16.94 -2.52
C ASP A 39 22.03 -17.55 -2.21
N ASN A 40 21.03 -16.68 -2.14
CA ASN A 40 19.66 -17.08 -1.83
C ASN A 40 19.08 -18.09 -2.81
N LEU A 41 19.47 -18.04 -4.09
CA LEU A 41 19.02 -19.02 -5.08
C LEU A 41 19.65 -20.38 -4.87
N ALA A 42 20.94 -20.43 -4.54
CA ALA A 42 21.63 -21.66 -4.22
C ALA A 42 21.06 -22.30 -2.95
N LEU A 43 20.83 -21.49 -1.90
CA LEU A 43 20.23 -21.96 -0.65
C LEU A 43 18.78 -22.43 -0.83
N GLU A 44 17.97 -21.72 -1.63
CA GLU A 44 16.62 -22.20 -1.98
C GLU A 44 16.69 -23.55 -2.69
N ARG A 45 17.56 -23.69 -3.71
CA ARG A 45 17.73 -24.96 -4.43
C ARG A 45 18.15 -26.11 -3.51
N GLN A 46 19.09 -25.84 -2.60
CA GLN A 46 19.53 -26.83 -1.61
C GLN A 46 18.38 -27.27 -0.70
N ARG A 47 17.60 -26.30 -0.17
CA ARG A 47 16.43 -26.61 0.68
C ARG A 47 15.35 -27.36 -0.09
N MET A 48 15.10 -26.98 -1.34
CA MET A 48 14.16 -27.66 -2.21
C MET A 48 14.57 -29.09 -2.54
N ALA A 49 15.88 -29.34 -2.72
CA ALA A 49 16.41 -30.67 -2.96
C ALA A 49 16.24 -31.62 -1.77
N GLN A 50 16.12 -31.09 -0.55
CA GLN A 50 15.90 -31.89 0.67
C GLN A 50 14.41 -32.23 0.91
N ILE A 51 13.47 -31.62 0.18
CA ILE A 51 12.03 -31.84 0.42
C ILE A 51 11.61 -33.30 0.17
N PRO A 52 12.05 -34.00 -0.91
CA PRO A 52 11.70 -35.39 -1.11
C PRO A 52 12.08 -36.29 0.06
N ASP A 53 13.28 -36.12 0.62
CA ASP A 53 13.77 -36.90 1.75
C ASP A 53 12.93 -36.65 3.01
N GLN A 54 12.62 -35.37 3.29
CA GLN A 54 11.76 -35.00 4.41
C GLN A 54 10.34 -35.54 4.26
N LEU A 55 9.82 -35.60 3.03
CA LEU A 55 8.50 -36.19 2.78
C LEU A 55 8.51 -37.71 2.95
N ALA A 56 9.59 -38.39 2.57
CA ALA A 56 9.74 -39.82 2.77
C ALA A 56 9.76 -40.17 4.26
N GLU A 57 10.53 -39.42 5.05
CA GLU A 57 10.57 -39.55 6.52
C GLU A 57 9.18 -39.31 7.15
N LYS A 58 8.48 -38.26 6.71
CA LYS A 58 7.14 -37.95 7.21
C LYS A 58 6.08 -38.98 6.78
N ARG A 59 6.22 -39.59 5.59
CA ARG A 59 5.36 -40.69 5.16
C ARG A 59 5.47 -41.87 6.13
N GLN A 60 6.69 -42.29 6.43
CA GLN A 60 6.92 -43.38 7.35
C GLN A 60 6.36 -43.09 8.75
N GLU A 61 6.57 -41.86 9.26
CA GLU A 61 5.99 -41.43 10.54
C GLU A 61 4.45 -41.49 10.58
N LEU A 62 3.79 -41.10 9.48
CA LEU A 62 2.32 -41.14 9.38
C LEU A 62 1.79 -42.57 9.26
N GLU A 63 2.49 -43.44 8.52
CA GLU A 63 2.18 -44.87 8.38
C GLU A 63 2.35 -45.58 9.72
N ASP A 64 3.43 -45.31 10.46
CA ASP A 64 3.69 -45.85 11.80
C ASP A 64 2.62 -45.43 12.84
N ARG A 65 1.96 -44.29 12.61
CA ARG A 65 0.82 -43.83 13.42
C ARG A 65 -0.50 -44.54 13.07
N GLY A 66 -0.51 -45.42 12.05
CA GLY A 66 -1.68 -46.23 11.67
C GLY A 66 -2.73 -45.46 10.85
N LEU A 67 -2.37 -44.35 10.18
CA LEU A 67 -3.27 -43.65 9.29
C LEU A 67 -3.55 -44.46 8.01
N SER A 68 -4.75 -44.34 7.46
CA SER A 68 -5.06 -44.93 6.16
C SER A 68 -4.25 -44.29 5.02
N ALA A 69 -4.02 -45.02 3.93
CA ALA A 69 -3.26 -44.54 2.78
C ALA A 69 -3.81 -43.20 2.24
N GLU A 70 -5.14 -43.03 2.21
CA GLU A 70 -5.78 -41.79 1.79
C GLU A 70 -5.48 -40.61 2.75
N GLN A 71 -5.48 -40.87 4.06
CA GLN A 71 -5.15 -39.88 5.08
C GLN A 71 -3.69 -39.50 5.01
N VAL A 72 -2.79 -40.46 4.81
CA VAL A 72 -1.35 -40.23 4.63
C VAL A 72 -1.09 -39.33 3.43
N GLU A 73 -1.67 -39.60 2.26
CA GLU A 73 -1.51 -38.77 1.08
C GLU A 73 -2.02 -37.34 1.27
N LYS A 74 -3.16 -37.17 1.94
CA LYS A 74 -3.74 -35.87 2.23
C LYS A 74 -2.84 -35.05 3.15
N GLU A 75 -2.30 -35.64 4.21
CA GLU A 75 -1.39 -34.94 5.13
C GLU A 75 -0.03 -34.66 4.49
N LEU A 76 0.53 -35.59 3.70
CA LEU A 76 1.76 -35.36 2.95
C LEU A 76 1.64 -34.19 2.00
N ALA A 77 0.51 -34.05 1.31
CA ALA A 77 0.27 -32.91 0.44
C ALA A 77 0.32 -31.57 1.19
N ARG A 78 -0.24 -31.55 2.40
CA ARG A 78 -0.24 -30.37 3.28
C ARG A 78 1.18 -30.05 3.80
N ILE A 79 1.91 -31.09 4.20
CA ILE A 79 3.30 -30.98 4.66
C ILE A 79 4.20 -30.50 3.50
N GLU A 80 4.03 -31.06 2.31
CA GLU A 80 4.78 -30.65 1.11
C GLU A 80 4.61 -29.15 0.83
N ASP A 81 3.37 -28.66 0.78
CA ASP A 81 3.09 -27.23 0.60
C ASP A 81 3.77 -26.37 1.69
N GLY A 82 3.78 -26.85 2.94
CA GLY A 82 4.46 -26.19 4.05
C GLY A 82 5.98 -26.15 3.88
N LEU A 83 6.60 -27.25 3.48
CA LEU A 83 8.04 -27.36 3.23
C LEU A 83 8.47 -26.47 2.06
N TRP A 84 7.71 -26.46 0.96
CA TRP A 84 7.98 -25.58 -0.17
C TRP A 84 7.93 -24.10 0.22
N ARG A 85 6.93 -23.68 1.00
CA ARG A 85 6.84 -22.30 1.51
C ARG A 85 8.02 -21.92 2.39
N LYS A 86 8.48 -22.85 3.26
CA LYS A 86 9.64 -22.63 4.13
C LYS A 86 10.97 -22.62 3.36
N ALA A 87 11.07 -23.38 2.28
CA ALA A 87 12.27 -23.41 1.44
C ALA A 87 12.46 -22.12 0.65
N GLN A 88 11.37 -21.42 0.32
CA GLN A 88 11.42 -20.13 -0.36
C GLN A 88 11.98 -19.05 0.56
N LEU A 89 13.05 -18.41 0.11
CA LEU A 89 13.65 -17.29 0.80
C LEU A 89 13.02 -15.97 0.37
N ARG A 90 13.61 -14.86 0.79
CA ARG A 90 13.09 -13.51 0.52
C ARG A 90 12.87 -13.25 -0.96
N ARG A 91 11.64 -12.92 -1.33
CA ARG A 91 11.23 -12.58 -2.69
C ARG A 91 10.53 -11.22 -2.70
N PRO A 92 10.60 -10.47 -3.81
CA PRO A 92 9.93 -9.17 -3.92
C PRO A 92 8.40 -9.26 -3.91
N PHE A 93 7.81 -10.46 -3.94
CA PHE A 93 6.37 -10.75 -3.89
C PHE A 93 6.03 -11.58 -2.66
N LEU A 94 6.10 -10.94 -1.50
CA LEU A 94 6.07 -11.58 -0.18
C LEU A 94 4.71 -12.07 0.29
N SER A 95 3.61 -11.46 -0.19
CA SER A 95 2.25 -11.82 0.21
C SER A 95 1.39 -12.26 -0.96
N ALA A 96 0.21 -12.82 -0.65
CA ALA A 96 -0.81 -13.11 -1.64
C ALA A 96 -1.27 -11.83 -2.36
N ASN A 97 -1.31 -10.70 -1.64
CA ASN A 97 -1.76 -9.41 -2.16
C ASN A 97 -0.85 -8.86 -3.27
N ASP A 98 0.45 -8.91 -3.10
CA ASP A 98 1.39 -8.48 -4.13
C ASP A 98 1.60 -9.57 -5.19
N ARG A 99 1.67 -10.88 -4.82
CA ARG A 99 1.79 -11.98 -5.78
C ARG A 99 0.67 -11.99 -6.82
N SER A 100 -0.56 -11.64 -6.45
CA SER A 100 -1.65 -11.57 -7.41
C SER A 100 -1.42 -10.52 -8.49
N ARG A 101 -0.77 -9.40 -8.18
CA ARG A 101 -0.36 -8.38 -9.16
C ARG A 101 0.82 -8.85 -10.00
N TRP A 102 1.86 -9.39 -9.37
CA TRP A 102 3.00 -9.96 -10.07
C TRP A 102 2.59 -11.12 -10.99
N GLY A 103 1.61 -11.93 -10.57
CA GLY A 103 1.02 -12.99 -11.42
C GLY A 103 0.34 -12.42 -12.65
N THR A 104 -0.41 -11.33 -12.52
CA THR A 104 -1.02 -10.65 -13.68
C THR A 104 0.04 -10.08 -14.62
N LEU A 105 1.16 -9.54 -14.10
CA LEU A 105 2.27 -9.08 -14.95
C LEU A 105 2.83 -10.21 -15.81
N ARG A 106 3.04 -11.38 -15.21
CA ARG A 106 3.51 -12.56 -15.93
C ARG A 106 2.53 -12.98 -17.03
N ALA A 107 1.24 -13.02 -16.70
CA ALA A 107 0.19 -13.35 -17.67
C ALA A 107 0.14 -12.37 -18.85
N LEU A 108 0.39 -11.07 -18.60
CA LEU A 108 0.38 -10.06 -19.67
C LEU A 108 1.62 -10.07 -20.55
N VAL A 109 2.78 -10.48 -20.03
CA VAL A 109 4.08 -10.25 -20.70
C VAL A 109 4.80 -11.54 -21.09
N GLU A 110 4.76 -12.60 -20.24
CA GLU A 110 5.47 -13.85 -20.52
C GLU A 110 4.64 -14.75 -21.46
N PRO A 111 5.10 -15.08 -22.69
CA PRO A 111 4.30 -15.84 -23.66
C PRO A 111 3.79 -17.19 -23.13
N GLU A 112 4.60 -17.89 -22.32
CA GLU A 112 4.25 -19.19 -21.75
C GLU A 112 3.13 -19.09 -20.72
N MET A 113 2.97 -17.92 -20.09
CA MET A 113 1.97 -17.65 -19.05
C MET A 113 0.66 -17.09 -19.61
N GLN A 114 0.63 -16.70 -20.87
CA GLN A 114 -0.55 -16.14 -21.51
C GLN A 114 -1.64 -17.21 -21.74
N VAL A 115 -2.88 -16.83 -21.49
CA VAL A 115 -4.07 -17.60 -21.84
C VAL A 115 -4.68 -16.99 -23.10
N PRO A 116 -4.82 -17.75 -24.22
CA PRO A 116 -5.36 -17.22 -25.46
C PRO A 116 -6.75 -16.62 -25.28
N GLY A 117 -6.94 -15.39 -25.77
CA GLY A 117 -8.22 -14.66 -25.66
C GLY A 117 -8.51 -14.01 -24.30
N VAL A 118 -7.72 -14.30 -23.26
CA VAL A 118 -7.96 -13.83 -21.88
C VAL A 118 -6.68 -13.29 -21.24
N PRO A 119 -6.19 -12.12 -21.66
CA PRO A 119 -4.83 -11.66 -21.37
C PRO A 119 -4.52 -11.43 -19.88
N TYR A 120 -5.53 -11.19 -19.05
CA TYR A 120 -5.34 -10.96 -17.61
C TYR A 120 -5.52 -12.23 -16.76
N ALA A 121 -5.86 -13.38 -17.36
CA ALA A 121 -6.05 -14.63 -16.66
C ALA A 121 -4.72 -15.17 -16.11
N ILE A 122 -4.70 -15.53 -14.83
CA ILE A 122 -3.51 -16.05 -14.14
C ILE A 122 -3.50 -17.58 -14.01
N ASP A 123 -4.35 -18.29 -14.75
CA ASP A 123 -4.53 -19.75 -14.68
C ASP A 123 -3.20 -20.50 -14.79
N LYS A 124 -2.38 -20.17 -15.79
CA LYS A 124 -1.07 -20.81 -16.00
C LYS A 124 -0.04 -20.39 -14.94
N VAL A 125 -0.13 -19.13 -14.48
CA VAL A 125 0.82 -18.60 -13.49
C VAL A 125 0.68 -19.30 -12.15
N ILE A 126 -0.55 -19.55 -11.69
CA ILE A 126 -0.80 -20.20 -10.39
C ILE A 126 -0.38 -21.69 -10.37
N GLN A 127 -0.22 -22.32 -11.52
CA GLN A 127 0.35 -23.68 -11.62
C GLN A 127 1.84 -23.69 -11.28
N GLN A 128 2.52 -22.55 -11.41
CA GLN A 128 3.93 -22.45 -11.10
C GLN A 128 4.15 -22.44 -9.57
N ARG A 129 5.12 -23.22 -9.10
CA ARG A 129 5.45 -23.27 -7.67
C ARG A 129 5.86 -21.88 -7.15
N GLY A 130 5.30 -21.49 -5.99
CA GLY A 130 5.54 -20.19 -5.38
C GLY A 130 4.77 -19.02 -5.98
N TRP A 131 3.87 -19.28 -6.94
CA TRP A 131 3.04 -18.26 -7.57
C TRP A 131 1.57 -18.32 -7.18
N ASP A 132 1.20 -19.27 -6.31
CA ASP A 132 -0.15 -19.34 -5.74
C ASP A 132 -0.50 -18.08 -4.93
N THR A 133 -1.76 -17.71 -5.01
CA THR A 133 -2.30 -16.57 -4.26
C THR A 133 -3.73 -16.84 -3.83
N ILE A 134 -4.11 -16.35 -2.65
CA ILE A 134 -5.51 -16.33 -2.20
C ILE A 134 -6.25 -15.07 -2.69
N ASP A 135 -5.52 -14.07 -3.17
CA ASP A 135 -6.06 -12.79 -3.65
C ASP A 135 -6.47 -12.89 -5.12
N MET A 136 -7.31 -13.85 -5.44
CA MET A 136 -7.84 -14.09 -6.78
C MET A 136 -9.35 -14.31 -6.76
N VAL A 137 -9.96 -14.18 -7.92
CA VAL A 137 -11.38 -14.43 -8.21
C VAL A 137 -11.48 -15.33 -9.43
N LYS A 138 -12.64 -16.01 -9.59
CA LYS A 138 -12.94 -16.79 -10.80
C LYS A 138 -14.14 -16.18 -11.51
N HIS A 139 -13.99 -15.93 -12.82
CA HIS A 139 -15.03 -15.41 -13.68
C HIS A 139 -14.89 -16.01 -15.07
N ASP A 140 -16.00 -16.41 -15.69
CA ASP A 140 -16.05 -17.05 -17.03
C ASP A 140 -15.06 -18.20 -17.19
N GLY A 141 -14.90 -19.02 -16.15
CA GLY A 141 -14.02 -20.19 -16.16
C GLY A 141 -12.55 -19.90 -15.84
N HIS A 142 -12.11 -18.64 -15.81
CA HIS A 142 -10.73 -18.22 -15.61
C HIS A 142 -10.47 -17.58 -14.26
N LEU A 143 -9.22 -17.63 -13.80
CA LEU A 143 -8.76 -17.03 -12.56
C LEU A 143 -8.08 -15.69 -12.84
N TYR A 144 -8.43 -14.68 -12.05
CA TYR A 144 -7.89 -13.32 -12.15
C TYR A 144 -7.43 -12.82 -10.80
N SER A 145 -6.49 -11.88 -10.80
CA SER A 145 -6.21 -11.09 -9.60
C SER A 145 -7.48 -10.39 -9.11
N SER A 146 -7.71 -10.39 -7.79
CA SER A 146 -8.80 -9.61 -7.19
C SER A 146 -8.58 -8.10 -7.22
N LYS A 147 -7.41 -7.63 -7.68
CA LYS A 147 -7.01 -6.22 -7.66
C LYS A 147 -7.38 -5.50 -8.96
N PRO A 148 -7.72 -4.19 -8.91
CA PRO A 148 -8.00 -3.43 -10.12
C PRO A 148 -6.82 -3.48 -11.10
N PRO A 149 -7.07 -3.72 -12.40
CA PRO A 149 -6.02 -4.02 -13.36
C PRO A 149 -5.21 -2.81 -13.86
N LEU A 150 -5.68 -1.55 -13.67
CA LEU A 150 -5.00 -0.37 -14.19
C LEU A 150 -3.53 -0.26 -13.75
N LEU A 151 -3.25 -0.40 -12.45
CA LEU A 151 -1.87 -0.33 -11.94
C LEU A 151 -1.01 -1.43 -12.54
N THR A 152 -1.50 -2.67 -12.56
CA THR A 152 -0.79 -3.81 -13.15
C THR A 152 -0.56 -3.65 -14.65
N THR A 153 -1.49 -3.04 -15.37
CA THR A 153 -1.32 -2.73 -16.80
C THR A 153 -0.19 -1.74 -17.04
N LEU A 154 -0.11 -0.68 -16.22
CA LEU A 154 1.00 0.28 -16.31
C LEU A 154 2.34 -0.37 -15.96
N MET A 155 2.37 -1.21 -14.92
CA MET A 155 3.55 -1.99 -14.55
C MET A 155 3.97 -2.96 -15.66
N ALA A 156 3.00 -3.55 -16.37
CA ALA A 156 3.28 -4.48 -17.48
C ALA A 156 4.02 -3.79 -18.63
N GLY A 157 3.82 -2.48 -18.85
CA GLY A 157 4.59 -1.71 -19.81
C GLY A 157 6.09 -1.65 -19.48
N GLU A 158 6.44 -1.41 -18.21
CA GLU A 158 7.84 -1.46 -17.74
C GLU A 158 8.41 -2.88 -17.82
N TYR A 159 7.63 -3.87 -17.36
CA TYR A 159 8.08 -5.26 -17.40
C TYR A 159 8.27 -5.77 -18.83
N TRP A 160 7.44 -5.35 -19.76
CA TRP A 160 7.58 -5.64 -21.19
C TRP A 160 8.93 -5.12 -21.74
N LEU A 161 9.32 -3.90 -21.38
CA LEU A 161 10.62 -3.35 -21.75
C LEU A 161 11.77 -4.19 -21.17
N ILE A 162 11.72 -4.53 -19.89
CA ILE A 162 12.73 -5.38 -19.24
C ILE A 162 12.87 -6.71 -19.98
N TYR A 163 11.73 -7.38 -20.22
CA TYR A 163 11.70 -8.66 -20.91
C TYR A 163 12.34 -8.60 -22.30
N HIS A 164 11.95 -7.63 -23.13
CA HIS A 164 12.46 -7.51 -24.50
C HIS A 164 13.92 -7.04 -24.59
N LEU A 165 14.39 -6.27 -23.62
CA LEU A 165 15.78 -5.81 -23.61
C LEU A 165 16.75 -6.83 -23.02
N THR A 166 16.31 -7.67 -22.08
CA THR A 166 17.20 -8.54 -21.31
C THR A 166 16.89 -10.03 -21.42
N GLY A 167 15.70 -10.40 -21.87
CA GLY A 167 15.19 -11.78 -21.82
C GLY A 167 14.85 -12.27 -20.39
N ALA A 168 15.07 -11.47 -19.36
CA ALA A 168 14.82 -11.85 -17.97
C ALA A 168 13.33 -11.83 -17.66
N THR A 169 12.82 -12.90 -17.04
CA THR A 169 11.44 -13.00 -16.58
C THR A 169 11.36 -13.03 -15.06
N LEU A 170 10.17 -12.72 -14.52
CA LEU A 170 9.87 -12.92 -13.10
C LEU A 170 9.90 -14.40 -12.71
N GLY A 171 9.69 -15.30 -13.68
CA GLY A 171 9.84 -16.75 -13.48
C GLY A 171 11.29 -17.19 -13.33
N THR A 172 12.19 -16.65 -14.14
CA THR A 172 13.61 -17.05 -14.19
C THR A 172 14.52 -16.20 -13.32
N HIS A 173 14.22 -14.89 -13.20
CA HIS A 173 15.03 -13.90 -12.46
C HIS A 173 14.16 -13.06 -11.49
N PRO A 174 13.42 -13.70 -10.57
CA PRO A 174 12.45 -13.00 -9.70
C PRO A 174 13.08 -11.88 -8.86
N TYR A 175 14.31 -12.09 -8.39
CA TYR A 175 15.00 -11.09 -7.55
C TYR A 175 15.47 -9.88 -8.37
N ALA A 176 16.10 -10.09 -9.53
CA ALA A 176 16.63 -8.99 -10.32
C ALA A 176 15.49 -8.12 -10.89
N VAL A 177 14.52 -8.75 -11.54
CA VAL A 177 13.38 -8.05 -12.15
C VAL A 177 12.50 -7.39 -11.08
N GLY A 178 12.13 -8.14 -10.04
CA GLY A 178 11.27 -7.61 -8.98
C GLY A 178 11.91 -6.46 -8.20
N ARG A 179 13.20 -6.55 -7.84
CA ARG A 179 13.93 -5.48 -7.16
C ARG A 179 14.05 -4.23 -8.02
N PHE A 180 14.38 -4.38 -9.31
CA PHE A 180 14.45 -3.26 -10.23
C PHE A 180 13.10 -2.53 -10.30
N MET A 181 12.01 -3.27 -10.51
CA MET A 181 10.66 -2.70 -10.57
C MET A 181 10.21 -2.07 -9.24
N LEU A 182 10.58 -2.63 -8.09
CA LEU A 182 10.29 -2.00 -6.80
C LEU A 182 11.02 -0.66 -6.62
N VAL A 183 12.24 -0.54 -7.13
CA VAL A 183 12.99 0.73 -7.09
C VAL A 183 12.32 1.78 -7.98
N THR A 184 11.98 1.42 -9.20
CA THR A 184 11.39 2.36 -10.19
C THR A 184 9.95 2.75 -9.84
N LEU A 185 9.14 1.81 -9.35
CA LEU A 185 7.72 2.02 -9.07
C LEU A 185 7.43 2.54 -7.66
N ASN A 186 8.29 2.27 -6.69
CA ASN A 186 8.06 2.68 -5.31
C ASN A 186 9.08 3.72 -4.84
N VAL A 187 10.39 3.43 -4.92
CA VAL A 187 11.42 4.28 -4.30
C VAL A 187 11.54 5.62 -5.02
N ILE A 188 11.64 5.62 -6.35
CA ILE A 188 11.76 6.86 -7.13
C ILE A 188 10.53 7.77 -6.95
N PRO A 189 9.27 7.28 -7.12
CA PRO A 189 8.09 8.10 -6.88
C PRO A 189 7.99 8.62 -5.43
N LEU A 190 8.38 7.80 -4.44
CA LEU A 190 8.37 8.24 -3.04
C LEU A 190 9.44 9.31 -2.77
N ALA A 191 10.63 9.20 -3.38
CA ALA A 191 11.65 10.25 -3.30
C ALA A 191 11.14 11.59 -3.89
N ILE A 192 10.41 11.53 -5.01
CA ILE A 192 9.73 12.70 -5.59
C ILE A 192 8.68 13.25 -4.61
N ALA A 193 7.88 12.38 -4.00
CA ALA A 193 6.90 12.79 -3.00
C ALA A 193 7.55 13.49 -1.80
N PHE A 194 8.70 13.01 -1.31
CA PHE A 194 9.47 13.67 -0.24
C PHE A 194 9.93 15.07 -0.65
N LEU A 195 10.39 15.27 -1.89
CA LEU A 195 10.76 16.59 -2.40
C LEU A 195 9.57 17.56 -2.44
N LEU A 196 8.39 17.05 -2.81
CA LEU A 196 7.16 17.86 -2.80
C LEU A 196 6.70 18.17 -1.37
N LEU A 197 6.76 17.18 -0.47
CA LEU A 197 6.47 17.36 0.95
C LEU A 197 7.43 18.37 1.59
N ALA A 198 8.73 18.32 1.30
CA ALA A 198 9.67 19.31 1.79
C ALA A 198 9.27 20.75 1.40
N ARG A 199 8.78 20.95 0.16
CA ARG A 199 8.28 22.25 -0.30
C ARG A 199 6.98 22.67 0.43
N LEU A 200 6.09 21.73 0.72
CA LEU A 200 4.87 21.99 1.49
C LEU A 200 5.19 22.29 2.95
N ILE A 201 6.14 21.57 3.54
CA ILE A 201 6.64 21.80 4.91
C ILE A 201 7.26 23.21 5.02
N GLU A 202 8.09 23.61 4.05
CA GLU A 202 8.64 24.97 3.99
C GLU A 202 7.54 26.04 3.87
N ARG A 203 6.47 25.74 3.17
CA ARG A 203 5.35 26.66 2.94
C ARG A 203 4.51 26.90 4.20
N PHE A 204 4.21 25.85 4.93
CA PHE A 204 3.23 25.88 6.04
C PHE A 204 3.86 25.91 7.42
N GLY A 205 5.05 25.37 7.59
CA GLY A 205 5.78 25.44 8.86
C GLY A 205 6.40 26.82 9.08
N THR A 206 6.52 27.22 10.33
CA THR A 206 7.09 28.53 10.70
C THR A 206 8.38 28.42 11.50
N THR A 207 8.61 27.28 12.20
CA THR A 207 9.82 27.03 12.98
C THR A 207 10.71 26.00 12.33
N ASP A 208 12.03 26.16 12.44
CA ASP A 208 13.00 25.19 11.90
C ASP A 208 12.85 23.83 12.54
N TRP A 209 12.64 23.80 13.87
CA TRP A 209 12.41 22.55 14.59
C TRP A 209 11.17 21.81 14.08
N GLY A 210 10.04 22.51 13.93
CA GLY A 210 8.80 21.90 13.42
C GLY A 210 8.94 21.37 12.00
N ARG A 211 9.64 22.10 11.14
CA ARG A 211 9.92 21.70 9.75
C ARG A 211 10.82 20.46 9.69
N VAL A 212 11.92 20.44 10.45
CA VAL A 212 12.83 19.27 10.50
C VAL A 212 12.12 18.07 11.11
N PHE A 213 11.32 18.27 12.17
CA PHE A 213 10.52 17.20 12.75
C PHE A 213 9.54 16.59 11.73
N ALA A 214 8.77 17.41 11.00
CA ALA A 214 7.82 16.93 10.00
C ALA A 214 8.53 16.15 8.87
N MET A 215 9.72 16.60 8.44
CA MET A 215 10.51 15.87 7.45
C MET A 215 11.07 14.55 8.00
N SER A 216 11.50 14.52 9.27
CA SER A 216 11.93 13.29 9.95
C SER A 216 10.77 12.29 10.08
N ALA A 217 9.56 12.80 10.41
CA ALA A 217 8.35 12.00 10.43
C ALA A 217 8.01 11.42 9.05
N ALA A 218 8.12 12.22 7.98
CA ALA A 218 7.92 11.75 6.62
C ALA A 218 8.90 10.64 6.24
N ALA A 219 10.17 10.81 6.57
CA ALA A 219 11.26 9.91 6.21
C ALA A 219 11.26 8.58 6.97
N PHE A 220 10.87 8.58 8.25
CA PHE A 220 11.04 7.41 9.13
C PHE A 220 9.82 7.06 9.99
N GLY A 221 8.95 8.03 10.30
CA GLY A 221 7.83 7.85 11.24
C GLY A 221 6.51 7.43 10.60
N THR A 222 6.51 7.04 9.33
CA THR A 222 5.30 6.66 8.58
C THR A 222 5.47 5.33 7.88
N PHE A 223 4.36 4.64 7.61
CA PHE A 223 4.38 3.36 6.88
C PHE A 223 4.67 3.49 5.38
N LEU A 224 4.85 4.68 4.82
CA LEU A 224 5.20 4.85 3.41
C LEU A 224 6.49 4.13 3.05
N THR A 225 7.53 4.29 3.85
CA THR A 225 8.83 3.62 3.63
C THR A 225 8.77 2.11 3.89
N THR A 226 7.90 1.68 4.82
CA THR A 226 7.66 0.28 5.14
C THR A 226 7.07 -0.47 3.95
N PHE A 227 6.11 0.13 3.25
CA PHE A 227 5.46 -0.48 2.09
C PHE A 227 6.23 -0.31 0.78
N ALA A 228 7.38 0.35 0.77
CA ALA A 228 8.22 0.47 -0.43
C ALA A 228 8.80 -0.87 -0.94
N VAL A 229 8.86 -1.88 -0.07
CA VAL A 229 9.43 -3.22 -0.39
C VAL A 229 8.45 -4.18 -1.07
N VAL A 230 7.19 -3.78 -1.27
CA VAL A 230 6.13 -4.60 -1.87
C VAL A 230 5.29 -3.77 -2.83
N ILE A 231 4.69 -4.44 -3.83
CA ILE A 231 3.71 -3.78 -4.70
C ILE A 231 2.35 -3.74 -4.02
N ASN A 232 1.84 -2.54 -3.87
CA ASN A 232 0.53 -2.28 -3.27
C ASN A 232 -0.11 -1.04 -3.93
N ASN A 233 -1.39 -0.80 -3.66
CA ASN A 233 -2.10 0.37 -4.16
C ASN A 233 -1.95 1.61 -3.27
N HIS A 234 -1.58 1.43 -2.00
CA HIS A 234 -1.53 2.53 -1.02
C HIS A 234 -0.38 3.50 -1.27
N LEU A 235 0.79 2.99 -1.68
CA LEU A 235 1.95 3.83 -1.96
C LEU A 235 1.77 4.69 -3.22
N PRO A 236 1.36 4.16 -4.38
CA PRO A 236 1.00 4.98 -5.54
C PRO A 236 -0.08 6.02 -5.23
N ALA A 237 -1.07 5.66 -4.39
CA ALA A 237 -2.10 6.58 -3.94
C ALA A 237 -1.52 7.72 -3.08
N ALA A 238 -0.64 7.42 -2.12
CA ALA A 238 0.02 8.43 -1.29
C ALA A 238 0.91 9.37 -2.11
N VAL A 239 1.66 8.83 -3.08
CA VAL A 239 2.47 9.64 -4.01
C VAL A 239 1.57 10.56 -4.85
N SER A 240 0.49 10.01 -5.40
CA SER A 240 -0.49 10.81 -6.17
C SER A 240 -1.12 11.91 -5.31
N LEU A 241 -1.41 11.62 -4.05
CA LEU A 241 -1.92 12.62 -3.11
C LEU A 241 -0.88 13.72 -2.84
N ALA A 242 0.40 13.38 -2.66
CA ALA A 242 1.46 14.36 -2.46
C ALA A 242 1.60 15.30 -3.68
N VAL A 243 1.55 14.73 -4.89
CA VAL A 243 1.57 15.50 -6.16
C VAL A 243 0.33 16.40 -6.25
N MET A 244 -0.85 15.84 -6.08
CA MET A 244 -2.12 16.56 -6.13
C MET A 244 -2.17 17.68 -5.09
N LEU A 245 -1.79 17.41 -3.83
CA LEU A 245 -1.76 18.40 -2.77
C LEU A 245 -0.80 19.55 -3.09
N TYR A 246 0.40 19.24 -3.59
CA TYR A 246 1.36 20.25 -3.98
C TYR A 246 0.80 21.17 -5.09
N VAL A 247 0.27 20.62 -6.17
CA VAL A 247 -0.27 21.43 -7.26
C VAL A 247 -1.55 22.16 -6.85
N ALA A 248 -2.40 21.56 -6.02
CA ALA A 248 -3.59 22.22 -5.46
C ALA A 248 -3.21 23.44 -4.60
N VAL A 249 -2.18 23.33 -3.77
CA VAL A 249 -1.64 24.47 -3.02
C VAL A 249 -1.12 25.56 -3.97
N ARG A 250 -0.41 25.22 -5.03
CA ARG A 250 0.04 26.19 -6.06
C ARG A 250 -1.14 26.90 -6.72
N ILE A 251 -2.19 26.16 -7.09
CA ILE A 251 -3.40 26.74 -7.70
C ILE A 251 -4.14 27.63 -6.70
N TRP A 252 -4.34 27.14 -5.49
CA TRP A 252 -5.23 27.77 -4.51
C TRP A 252 -4.58 28.87 -3.70
N PHE A 253 -3.36 28.64 -3.17
CA PHE A 253 -2.67 29.60 -2.32
C PHE A 253 -1.83 30.62 -3.13
N ASP A 254 -1.20 30.17 -4.24
CA ASP A 254 -0.31 31.02 -5.03
C ASP A 254 -1.02 31.59 -6.28
N ASN A 255 -2.31 31.30 -6.43
CA ASN A 255 -3.13 31.75 -7.56
C ASN A 255 -2.55 31.34 -8.94
N GLU A 256 -1.92 30.18 -9.03
CA GLU A 256 -1.29 29.69 -10.24
C GLU A 256 -2.37 29.26 -11.26
N ARG A 257 -2.27 29.70 -12.50
CA ARG A 257 -3.28 29.47 -13.56
C ARG A 257 -2.76 28.69 -14.76
N ARG A 258 -1.48 28.31 -14.76
CA ARG A 258 -0.89 27.58 -15.88
C ARG A 258 -1.52 26.21 -16.06
N ALA A 259 -1.83 25.86 -17.32
CA ALA A 259 -2.49 24.61 -17.71
C ALA A 259 -1.87 23.37 -17.06
N ARG A 260 -0.53 23.30 -17.00
CA ARG A 260 0.21 22.16 -16.43
C ARG A 260 -0.19 21.80 -15.01
N TYR A 261 -0.53 22.79 -14.14
CA TYR A 261 -0.95 22.50 -12.78
C TYR A 261 -2.32 21.83 -12.74
N PHE A 262 -3.24 22.25 -13.60
CA PHE A 262 -4.57 21.63 -13.70
C PHE A 262 -4.49 20.22 -14.31
N VAL A 263 -3.67 20.03 -15.35
CA VAL A 263 -3.42 18.70 -15.94
C VAL A 263 -2.86 17.75 -14.90
N ILE A 264 -1.79 18.14 -14.18
CA ILE A 264 -1.18 17.31 -13.15
C ILE A 264 -2.17 17.03 -12.01
N ALA A 265 -2.97 18.03 -11.60
CA ALA A 265 -4.00 17.84 -10.57
C ALA A 265 -5.06 16.81 -11.01
N GLY A 266 -5.52 16.89 -12.27
CA GLY A 266 -6.51 15.95 -12.84
C GLY A 266 -5.97 14.52 -12.91
N LEU A 267 -4.78 14.33 -13.46
CA LEU A 267 -4.12 13.02 -13.51
C LEU A 267 -3.92 12.44 -12.11
N ALA A 268 -3.34 13.22 -11.18
CA ALA A 268 -3.01 12.75 -9.85
C ALA A 268 -4.27 12.45 -9.02
N ALA A 269 -5.31 13.29 -9.07
CA ALA A 269 -6.55 13.08 -8.33
C ALA A 269 -7.31 11.85 -8.83
N ALA A 270 -7.41 11.64 -10.14
CA ALA A 270 -8.05 10.47 -10.72
C ALA A 270 -7.24 9.19 -10.47
N PHE A 271 -5.89 9.24 -10.55
CA PHE A 271 -5.04 8.08 -10.28
C PHE A 271 -5.04 7.70 -8.79
N LEU A 272 -5.13 8.67 -7.89
CA LEU A 272 -5.39 8.44 -6.46
C LEU A 272 -6.67 7.62 -6.26
N ALA A 273 -7.79 8.06 -6.87
CA ALA A 273 -9.07 7.37 -6.76
C ALA A 273 -9.08 5.98 -7.43
N ALA A 274 -8.36 5.81 -8.54
CA ALA A 274 -8.21 4.52 -9.22
C ALA A 274 -7.42 3.49 -8.38
N ASN A 275 -6.51 3.94 -7.52
CA ASN A 275 -5.78 3.07 -6.60
C ASN A 275 -6.53 2.85 -5.28
N GLU A 276 -7.23 3.86 -4.76
CA GLU A 276 -7.98 3.80 -3.50
C GLU A 276 -9.41 4.27 -3.72
N LEU A 277 -10.37 3.34 -3.77
CA LEU A 277 -11.76 3.69 -4.04
C LEU A 277 -12.35 4.74 -3.07
N PRO A 278 -12.10 4.70 -1.74
CA PRO A 278 -12.57 5.74 -0.84
C PRO A 278 -12.00 7.13 -1.13
N ALA A 279 -10.88 7.22 -1.84
CA ALA A 279 -10.31 8.49 -2.29
C ALA A 279 -11.14 9.18 -3.40
N LEU A 280 -12.21 8.54 -3.91
CA LEU A 280 -13.26 9.23 -4.68
C LEU A 280 -13.81 10.44 -3.91
N ALA A 281 -13.87 10.39 -2.58
CA ALA A 281 -14.25 11.55 -1.76
C ALA A 281 -13.28 12.73 -1.96
N MET A 282 -11.97 12.46 -2.01
CA MET A 282 -10.96 13.49 -2.29
C MET A 282 -11.03 13.97 -3.74
N PHE A 283 -11.15 13.06 -4.69
CA PHE A 283 -11.31 13.39 -6.11
C PHE A 283 -12.52 14.30 -6.33
N ALA A 284 -13.69 13.95 -5.77
CA ALA A 284 -14.91 14.75 -5.86
C ALA A 284 -14.72 16.13 -5.20
N ALA A 285 -14.20 16.18 -3.96
CA ALA A 285 -14.03 17.44 -3.23
C ALA A 285 -13.09 18.40 -3.96
N VAL A 286 -11.94 17.93 -4.46
CA VAL A 286 -10.99 18.76 -5.22
C VAL A 286 -11.59 19.19 -6.55
N SER A 287 -12.28 18.29 -7.28
CA SER A 287 -12.93 18.62 -8.54
C SER A 287 -13.97 19.71 -8.37
N LEU A 288 -14.83 19.61 -7.34
CA LEU A 288 -15.86 20.60 -7.05
C LEU A 288 -15.26 21.96 -6.67
N VAL A 289 -14.23 21.98 -5.83
CA VAL A 289 -13.55 23.23 -5.43
C VAL A 289 -12.88 23.89 -6.63
N LEU A 290 -12.20 23.13 -7.47
CA LEU A 290 -11.55 23.66 -8.67
C LEU A 290 -12.57 24.13 -9.70
N LEU A 291 -13.65 23.39 -9.91
CA LEU A 291 -14.73 23.76 -10.82
C LEU A 291 -15.42 25.06 -10.38
N TRP A 292 -15.68 25.19 -9.09
CA TRP A 292 -16.30 26.40 -8.54
C TRP A 292 -15.41 27.64 -8.65
N ARG A 293 -14.11 27.50 -8.40
CA ARG A 293 -13.18 28.64 -8.35
C ARG A 293 -12.51 28.97 -9.68
N PHE A 294 -12.30 27.96 -10.51
CA PHE A 294 -11.52 28.01 -11.74
C PHE A 294 -12.21 27.25 -12.87
N PRO A 295 -13.49 27.51 -13.17
CA PRO A 295 -14.29 26.68 -14.07
C PRO A 295 -13.63 26.48 -15.45
N LYS A 296 -13.12 27.56 -16.06
CA LYS A 296 -12.48 27.49 -17.38
C LYS A 296 -11.27 26.53 -17.39
N GLN A 297 -10.34 26.71 -16.46
CA GLN A 297 -9.14 25.86 -16.40
C GLN A 297 -9.48 24.42 -16.01
N THR A 298 -10.45 24.25 -15.13
CA THR A 298 -10.92 22.93 -14.71
C THR A 298 -11.53 22.17 -15.88
N LEU A 299 -12.43 22.78 -16.63
CA LEU A 299 -13.06 22.14 -17.77
C LEU A 299 -12.09 21.88 -18.93
N LEU A 300 -11.15 22.82 -19.20
CA LEU A 300 -10.23 22.69 -20.33
C LEU A 300 -9.02 21.79 -20.07
N TYR A 301 -8.55 21.68 -18.83
CA TYR A 301 -7.28 21.01 -18.54
C TYR A 301 -7.40 19.90 -17.48
N TYR A 302 -8.06 20.17 -16.35
CA TYR A 302 -8.21 19.18 -15.27
C TYR A 302 -9.12 18.03 -15.70
N THR A 303 -10.31 18.36 -16.21
CA THR A 303 -11.32 17.34 -16.56
C THR A 303 -10.84 16.39 -17.66
N PRO A 304 -10.28 16.85 -18.80
CA PRO A 304 -9.75 15.92 -19.81
C PRO A 304 -8.62 15.05 -19.27
N ALA A 305 -7.73 15.62 -18.45
CA ALA A 305 -6.64 14.85 -17.84
C ALA A 305 -7.16 13.78 -16.87
N ALA A 306 -8.14 14.11 -16.03
CA ALA A 306 -8.79 13.15 -15.16
C ALA A 306 -9.51 12.05 -15.94
N LEU A 307 -10.22 12.41 -17.03
CA LEU A 307 -10.94 11.46 -17.89
C LEU A 307 -10.01 10.44 -18.55
N VAL A 308 -8.75 10.79 -18.87
CA VAL A 308 -7.77 9.81 -19.38
C VAL A 308 -7.55 8.66 -18.39
N VAL A 309 -7.38 8.99 -17.11
CA VAL A 309 -7.18 7.96 -16.07
C VAL A 309 -8.47 7.18 -15.80
N VAL A 310 -9.62 7.87 -15.74
CA VAL A 310 -10.93 7.24 -15.55
C VAL A 310 -11.24 6.28 -16.70
N ALA A 311 -10.99 6.69 -17.94
CA ALA A 311 -11.15 5.85 -19.12
C ALA A 311 -10.20 4.64 -19.06
N GLY A 312 -8.93 4.84 -18.68
CA GLY A 312 -7.96 3.76 -18.48
C GLY A 312 -8.42 2.77 -17.41
N PHE A 313 -8.97 3.25 -16.29
CA PHE A 313 -9.50 2.40 -15.23
C PHE A 313 -10.65 1.52 -15.73
N PHE A 314 -11.66 2.11 -16.38
CA PHE A 314 -12.79 1.35 -16.90
C PHE A 314 -12.41 0.46 -18.07
N ALA A 315 -11.57 0.94 -18.99
CA ALA A 315 -11.08 0.14 -20.12
C ALA A 315 -10.31 -1.10 -19.67
N THR A 316 -9.41 -0.96 -18.71
CA THR A 316 -8.64 -2.11 -18.21
C THR A 316 -9.51 -3.12 -17.44
N ASN A 317 -10.52 -2.66 -16.67
CA ASN A 317 -11.50 -3.56 -16.04
C ASN A 317 -12.34 -4.28 -17.12
N TRP A 318 -12.78 -3.58 -18.15
CA TRP A 318 -13.55 -4.17 -19.24
C TRP A 318 -12.75 -5.21 -20.03
N ILE A 319 -11.51 -4.89 -20.40
CA ILE A 319 -10.63 -5.82 -21.12
C ILE A 319 -10.32 -7.06 -20.27
N ALA A 320 -10.15 -6.88 -18.95
CA ALA A 320 -9.82 -7.97 -18.04
C ALA A 320 -11.02 -8.88 -17.74
N HIS A 321 -12.20 -8.32 -17.55
CA HIS A 321 -13.32 -9.04 -16.91
C HIS A 321 -14.66 -8.85 -17.60
N HIS A 322 -14.74 -8.11 -18.70
CA HIS A 322 -16.00 -7.67 -19.33
C HIS A 322 -16.97 -6.98 -18.34
N SER A 323 -16.40 -6.35 -17.29
CA SER A 323 -17.12 -5.61 -16.26
C SER A 323 -16.46 -4.25 -16.02
N LEU A 324 -17.28 -3.20 -15.85
CA LEU A 324 -16.79 -1.88 -15.43
C LEU A 324 -16.48 -1.83 -13.92
N ARG A 325 -17.06 -2.76 -13.13
CA ARG A 325 -16.78 -2.88 -11.71
C ARG A 325 -15.48 -3.66 -11.49
N PRO A 326 -14.60 -3.22 -10.57
CA PRO A 326 -13.40 -4.00 -10.21
C PRO A 326 -13.75 -5.36 -9.63
N ALA A 327 -12.91 -6.35 -9.85
CA ALA A 327 -13.12 -7.74 -9.43
C ALA A 327 -13.48 -7.89 -7.94
N TYR A 328 -12.89 -7.09 -7.04
CA TYR A 328 -13.19 -7.16 -5.60
C TYR A 328 -14.60 -6.71 -5.21
N MET A 329 -15.36 -6.07 -6.10
CA MET A 329 -16.75 -5.66 -5.86
C MET A 329 -17.78 -6.76 -6.17
N HIS A 330 -17.37 -7.85 -6.83
CA HIS A 330 -18.23 -8.98 -7.18
C HIS A 330 -18.31 -9.99 -6.03
N ARG A 331 -19.02 -9.60 -4.95
CA ARG A 331 -19.22 -10.39 -3.71
C ARG A 331 -20.68 -10.47 -3.29
N SER A 332 -21.60 -10.57 -4.25
CA SER A 332 -23.02 -10.66 -3.94
C SER A 332 -23.34 -11.97 -3.21
N LYS A 333 -24.03 -11.88 -2.06
CA LYS A 333 -24.52 -13.05 -1.33
C LYS A 333 -25.86 -13.57 -1.87
N THR A 334 -26.54 -12.77 -2.67
CA THR A 334 -27.89 -13.07 -3.19
C THR A 334 -27.91 -13.44 -4.68
N ASN A 335 -26.84 -13.13 -5.41
CA ASN A 335 -26.70 -13.45 -6.82
C ASN A 335 -25.40 -14.23 -7.03
N ALA A 336 -25.49 -15.53 -7.26
CA ALA A 336 -24.34 -16.41 -7.47
C ALA A 336 -23.50 -16.00 -8.69
N ALA A 337 -24.11 -15.49 -9.76
CA ALA A 337 -23.38 -15.01 -10.94
C ALA A 337 -22.50 -13.77 -10.65
N ASP A 338 -22.81 -13.01 -9.59
CA ASP A 338 -22.05 -11.86 -9.12
C ASP A 338 -21.20 -12.18 -7.86
N HIS A 339 -20.93 -13.46 -7.61
CA HIS A 339 -20.12 -13.93 -6.48
C HIS A 339 -18.84 -14.62 -6.95
N TRP A 340 -17.86 -13.84 -7.42
CA TRP A 340 -16.62 -14.34 -8.02
C TRP A 340 -15.62 -14.93 -7.01
N TYR A 341 -15.91 -14.90 -5.73
CA TYR A 341 -15.08 -15.45 -4.66
C TYR A 341 -15.50 -16.86 -4.23
N ASP A 342 -16.64 -17.37 -4.72
CA ASP A 342 -17.14 -18.71 -4.45
C ASP A 342 -16.83 -19.63 -5.63
N TYR A 343 -15.69 -20.32 -5.59
CA TYR A 343 -15.24 -21.16 -6.70
C TYR A 343 -14.35 -22.30 -6.23
N GLU A 344 -14.17 -23.25 -7.14
CA GLU A 344 -13.14 -24.29 -7.10
C GLU A 344 -12.21 -24.13 -8.29
N TYR A 345 -10.95 -24.52 -8.08
CA TYR A 345 -9.94 -24.49 -9.12
C TYR A 345 -8.97 -25.65 -9.00
N GLU A 346 -8.43 -26.07 -10.13
CA GLU A 346 -7.42 -27.11 -10.17
C GLU A 346 -6.02 -26.49 -10.17
N ARG A 347 -5.11 -27.09 -9.39
CA ARG A 347 -3.69 -26.75 -9.36
C ARG A 347 -2.87 -28.02 -9.18
N ASN A 348 -1.97 -28.28 -10.14
CA ASN A 348 -1.10 -29.47 -10.13
C ASN A 348 -1.87 -30.80 -9.94
N GLY A 349 -2.98 -30.98 -10.66
CA GLY A 349 -3.83 -32.17 -10.58
C GLY A 349 -4.66 -32.32 -9.32
N ARG A 350 -4.77 -31.28 -8.49
CA ARG A 350 -5.60 -31.26 -7.26
C ARG A 350 -6.62 -30.13 -7.32
N VAL A 351 -7.83 -30.43 -6.84
CA VAL A 351 -8.90 -29.45 -6.72
C VAL A 351 -8.78 -28.73 -5.39
N TYR A 352 -8.78 -27.41 -5.45
CA TYR A 352 -8.76 -26.50 -4.29
C TYR A 352 -10.04 -25.67 -4.27
N GLN A 353 -10.50 -25.36 -3.07
CA GLN A 353 -11.57 -24.39 -2.87
C GLN A 353 -11.01 -22.99 -2.69
N SER A 354 -11.80 -21.99 -3.05
CA SER A 354 -11.47 -20.61 -2.76
C SER A 354 -11.25 -20.41 -1.25
N TYR A 355 -10.15 -19.76 -0.88
CA TYR A 355 -9.86 -19.36 0.50
C TYR A 355 -11.00 -18.55 1.13
N TRP A 356 -11.68 -17.75 0.31
CA TRP A 356 -12.74 -16.84 0.76
C TRP A 356 -14.08 -17.51 1.08
N ARG A 357 -14.23 -18.80 0.81
CA ARG A 357 -15.35 -19.61 1.32
C ARG A 357 -15.27 -19.77 2.84
N GLN A 358 -14.06 -20.01 3.36
CA GLN A 358 -13.81 -20.20 4.78
C GLN A 358 -12.52 -19.48 5.20
N PRO A 359 -12.53 -18.13 5.26
CA PRO A 359 -11.37 -17.38 5.65
C PRO A 359 -10.95 -17.70 7.08
N VAL A 360 -9.64 -17.69 7.34
CA VAL A 360 -9.07 -18.01 8.65
C VAL A 360 -8.37 -16.80 9.26
N GLY A 361 -8.17 -16.85 10.58
CA GLY A 361 -7.41 -15.82 11.28
C GLY A 361 -8.08 -14.44 11.17
N ILE A 362 -7.29 -13.43 10.94
CA ILE A 362 -7.72 -12.02 10.84
C ILE A 362 -8.76 -11.79 9.72
N ASP A 363 -8.75 -12.62 8.67
CA ASP A 363 -9.65 -12.48 7.53
C ASP A 363 -11.09 -12.96 7.83
N ARG A 364 -11.34 -13.57 8.98
CA ARG A 364 -12.71 -13.79 9.49
C ARG A 364 -13.43 -12.49 9.80
N GLY A 365 -12.66 -11.44 10.05
CA GLY A 365 -13.14 -10.12 10.45
C GLY A 365 -13.65 -10.05 11.89
N GLU A 366 -13.46 -8.89 12.51
CA GLU A 366 -13.88 -8.64 13.89
C GLU A 366 -15.43 -8.63 14.00
N PRO A 367 -16.03 -9.49 14.83
CA PRO A 367 -17.49 -9.57 14.99
C PRO A 367 -18.08 -8.25 15.51
N SER A 368 -17.44 -7.64 16.52
CA SER A 368 -17.90 -6.42 17.17
C SER A 368 -17.43 -5.16 16.43
N PRO A 369 -18.33 -4.31 15.91
CA PRO A 369 -17.95 -3.03 15.33
C PRO A 369 -17.21 -2.11 16.31
N ALA A 370 -17.58 -2.14 17.60
CA ALA A 370 -16.96 -1.31 18.64
C ALA A 370 -15.52 -1.75 18.93
N VAL A 371 -15.27 -3.06 19.05
CA VAL A 371 -13.93 -3.63 19.23
C VAL A 371 -13.07 -3.33 18.00
N TYR A 372 -13.63 -3.51 16.79
CA TYR A 372 -12.95 -3.15 15.55
C TYR A 372 -12.56 -1.66 15.53
N ALA A 373 -13.49 -0.76 15.87
CA ALA A 373 -13.22 0.67 15.91
C ALA A 373 -12.13 1.02 16.94
N LEU A 374 -12.18 0.41 18.13
CA LEU A 374 -11.15 0.58 19.16
C LEU A 374 -9.77 0.16 18.63
N HIS A 375 -9.68 -1.06 18.07
CA HIS A 375 -8.41 -1.57 17.57
C HIS A 375 -7.90 -0.86 16.32
N ALA A 376 -8.78 -0.37 15.46
CA ALA A 376 -8.40 0.42 14.28
C ALA A 376 -7.94 1.86 14.62
N THR A 377 -8.33 2.41 15.78
CA THR A 377 -7.99 3.79 16.17
C THR A 377 -6.87 3.85 17.20
N VAL A 378 -7.02 3.19 18.35
CA VAL A 378 -6.12 3.28 19.51
C VAL A 378 -5.63 1.94 20.05
N GLY A 379 -6.09 0.82 19.50
CA GLY A 379 -5.64 -0.54 19.86
C GLY A 379 -4.49 -1.04 19.01
N HIS A 380 -4.41 -2.36 18.83
CA HIS A 380 -3.23 -3.02 18.24
C HIS A 380 -2.95 -2.70 16.76
N HIS A 381 -3.93 -2.33 15.96
CA HIS A 381 -3.78 -1.85 14.58
C HIS A 381 -4.04 -0.34 14.45
N GLY A 382 -4.06 0.37 15.57
CA GLY A 382 -4.57 1.72 15.66
C GLY A 382 -3.74 2.77 14.95
N ILE A 383 -4.43 3.71 14.29
CA ILE A 383 -3.83 4.87 13.65
C ILE A 383 -3.01 5.68 14.66
N PHE A 384 -3.56 5.89 15.86
CA PHE A 384 -2.94 6.74 16.88
C PHE A 384 -2.00 5.97 17.82
N SER A 385 -2.22 4.70 18.07
CA SER A 385 -1.34 3.89 18.92
C SER A 385 -0.04 3.51 18.23
N LEU A 386 -0.11 3.10 16.97
CA LEU A 386 1.08 2.75 16.20
C LEU A 386 1.82 3.98 15.65
N THR A 387 1.08 5.04 15.33
CA THR A 387 1.67 6.26 14.75
C THR A 387 1.16 7.50 15.50
N PRO A 388 1.56 7.69 16.78
CA PRO A 388 1.03 8.74 17.64
C PRO A 388 1.30 10.16 17.15
N ILE A 389 2.23 10.37 16.21
CA ILE A 389 2.42 11.68 15.56
C ILE A 389 1.14 12.20 14.89
N TRP A 390 0.18 11.33 14.51
CA TRP A 390 -1.08 11.75 13.91
C TRP A 390 -2.00 12.52 14.88
N ILE A 391 -1.78 12.39 16.17
CA ILE A 391 -2.44 13.26 17.19
C ILE A 391 -2.07 14.73 16.94
N LEU A 392 -0.81 15.00 16.55
CA LEU A 392 -0.35 16.35 16.20
C LEU A 392 -1.08 16.89 14.96
N SER A 393 -1.43 16.01 14.03
CA SER A 393 -2.21 16.39 12.83
C SER A 393 -3.63 16.79 13.20
N VAL A 394 -4.28 16.06 14.12
CA VAL A 394 -5.61 16.41 14.63
C VAL A 394 -5.58 17.76 15.35
N ILE A 395 -4.59 17.98 16.23
CA ILE A 395 -4.40 19.26 16.93
C ILE A 395 -4.15 20.39 15.93
N GLY A 396 -3.28 20.18 14.94
CA GLY A 396 -2.95 21.17 13.92
C GLY A 396 -4.15 21.54 13.03
N LEU A 397 -5.00 20.56 12.67
CA LEU A 397 -6.27 20.82 11.99
C LEU A 397 -7.19 21.72 12.84
N GLY A 398 -7.35 21.39 14.12
CA GLY A 398 -8.12 22.23 15.07
C GLY A 398 -7.59 23.66 15.14
N MET A 399 -6.27 23.83 15.17
CA MET A 399 -5.62 25.15 15.18
C MET A 399 -5.88 25.94 13.88
N TRP A 400 -5.83 25.31 12.72
CA TRP A 400 -6.15 25.98 11.45
C TRP A 400 -7.63 26.33 11.35
N LEU A 401 -8.53 25.48 11.84
CA LEU A 401 -9.96 25.76 11.88
C LEU A 401 -10.29 26.95 12.79
N ALA A 402 -9.60 27.08 13.92
CA ALA A 402 -9.79 28.15 14.88
C ALA A 402 -9.08 29.46 14.51
N LYS A 403 -8.19 29.48 13.50
CA LYS A 403 -7.39 30.66 13.16
C LYS A 403 -8.22 31.76 12.48
N PRO A 404 -8.42 32.92 13.11
CA PRO A 404 -9.20 34.02 12.53
C PRO A 404 -8.46 34.60 11.29
N GLY A 405 -9.23 35.07 10.30
CA GLY A 405 -8.69 35.75 9.11
C GLY A 405 -8.05 34.85 8.04
N GLU A 406 -7.69 33.64 8.36
CA GLU A 406 -6.97 32.72 7.45
C GLU A 406 -7.93 31.74 6.73
N ARG A 407 -8.83 32.31 5.92
CA ARG A 407 -9.86 31.53 5.21
C ARG A 407 -9.31 30.32 4.45
N ARG A 408 -8.20 30.49 3.70
CA ARG A 408 -7.62 29.40 2.87
C ARG A 408 -7.10 28.24 3.72
N LEU A 409 -6.51 28.51 4.89
CA LEU A 409 -6.07 27.48 5.82
C LEU A 409 -7.26 26.72 6.42
N ARG A 410 -8.34 27.43 6.79
CA ARG A 410 -9.58 26.79 7.26
C ARG A 410 -10.20 25.88 6.20
N GLU A 411 -10.26 26.34 4.96
CA GLU A 411 -10.79 25.54 3.84
C GLU A 411 -9.93 24.28 3.60
N LEU A 412 -8.58 24.40 3.66
CA LEU A 412 -7.68 23.26 3.59
C LEU A 412 -7.88 22.30 4.77
N ALA A 413 -8.00 22.81 5.98
CA ALA A 413 -8.26 22.00 7.16
C ALA A 413 -9.62 21.27 7.09
N LEU A 414 -10.68 21.94 6.61
CA LEU A 414 -11.99 21.32 6.37
C LEU A 414 -11.92 20.22 5.33
N LEU A 415 -11.18 20.43 4.25
CA LEU A 415 -10.96 19.40 3.22
C LEU A 415 -10.26 18.17 3.81
N ILE A 416 -9.14 18.37 4.51
CA ILE A 416 -8.36 17.28 5.10
C ILE A 416 -9.19 16.55 6.17
N ALA A 417 -9.79 17.27 7.11
CA ALA A 417 -10.59 16.69 8.19
C ALA A 417 -11.83 15.97 7.64
N GLY A 418 -12.56 16.59 6.71
CA GLY A 418 -13.77 16.03 6.14
C GLY A 418 -13.50 14.73 5.37
N VAL A 419 -12.49 14.72 4.49
CA VAL A 419 -12.15 13.50 3.74
C VAL A 419 -11.58 12.42 4.66
N SER A 420 -10.75 12.78 5.65
CA SER A 420 -10.23 11.83 6.65
C SER A 420 -11.37 11.18 7.43
N LEU A 421 -12.35 11.97 7.89
CA LEU A 421 -13.50 11.48 8.64
C LEU A 421 -14.39 10.58 7.77
N VAL A 422 -14.72 11.01 6.54
CA VAL A 422 -15.54 10.22 5.60
C VAL A 422 -14.90 8.86 5.34
N CYS A 423 -13.60 8.81 5.06
CA CYS A 423 -12.92 7.55 4.80
C CYS A 423 -12.78 6.69 6.07
N LEU A 424 -12.49 7.29 7.22
CA LEU A 424 -12.43 6.56 8.49
C LEU A 424 -13.79 5.93 8.81
N VAL A 425 -14.87 6.69 8.74
CA VAL A 425 -16.23 6.19 8.96
C VAL A 425 -16.56 5.08 7.97
N PHE A 426 -16.24 5.27 6.67
CA PHE A 426 -16.43 4.22 5.66
C PHE A 426 -15.75 2.90 6.07
N TYR A 427 -14.50 2.94 6.53
CA TYR A 427 -13.80 1.72 6.94
C TYR A 427 -14.33 1.13 8.24
N LEU A 428 -14.72 1.96 9.21
CA LEU A 428 -15.29 1.48 10.48
C LEU A 428 -16.69 0.85 10.31
N MET A 429 -17.45 1.28 9.29
CA MET A 429 -18.78 0.76 8.99
C MET A 429 -18.79 -0.45 8.06
N ARG A 430 -17.64 -1.03 7.75
CA ARG A 430 -17.58 -2.22 6.87
C ARG A 430 -18.31 -3.43 7.49
N PRO A 431 -18.89 -4.32 6.66
CA PRO A 431 -19.45 -5.58 7.13
C PRO A 431 -18.37 -6.46 7.78
N GLN A 432 -18.77 -7.43 8.60
CA GLN A 432 -17.83 -8.26 9.38
C GLN A 432 -16.67 -8.83 8.55
N ASN A 433 -16.95 -9.40 7.40
CA ASN A 433 -15.93 -10.03 6.54
C ASN A 433 -14.84 -9.07 6.04
N ASP A 434 -15.06 -7.77 6.17
CA ASP A 434 -14.10 -6.72 5.79
C ASP A 434 -13.54 -5.97 7.00
N ARG A 435 -13.95 -6.33 8.25
CA ARG A 435 -13.40 -5.76 9.48
C ARG A 435 -12.12 -6.46 9.90
N ASN A 436 -11.16 -6.52 9.01
CA ASN A 436 -9.90 -7.23 9.15
C ASN A 436 -8.66 -6.32 9.08
N TYR A 437 -8.82 -5.01 9.34
CA TYR A 437 -7.72 -4.00 9.32
C TYR A 437 -6.97 -3.89 7.98
N GLY A 438 -7.43 -4.58 6.96
CA GLY A 438 -6.76 -4.74 5.67
C GLY A 438 -6.06 -6.09 5.50
N GLY A 439 -6.42 -7.10 6.29
CA GLY A 439 -5.79 -8.42 6.35
C GLY A 439 -4.52 -8.43 7.21
N MET A 440 -3.66 -9.40 7.00
CA MET A 440 -2.34 -9.45 7.65
C MET A 440 -1.53 -8.22 7.25
N THR A 441 -1.32 -7.29 8.18
CA THR A 441 -0.64 -6.01 7.92
C THR A 441 -0.14 -5.37 9.21
N CYS A 442 0.92 -4.59 9.13
CA CYS A 442 1.57 -3.93 10.27
C CYS A 442 0.80 -2.72 10.84
N GLY A 443 -0.42 -2.47 10.40
CA GLY A 443 -1.29 -1.37 10.88
C GLY A 443 -2.50 -1.18 9.98
N LEU A 444 -3.35 -0.20 10.24
CA LEU A 444 -4.54 0.09 9.41
C LEU A 444 -4.11 0.68 8.06
N ARG A 445 -3.63 -0.17 7.16
CA ARG A 445 -3.01 0.23 5.89
C ARG A 445 -3.93 1.03 4.96
N TRP A 446 -5.24 0.88 5.08
CA TRP A 446 -6.22 1.60 4.26
C TRP A 446 -6.19 3.12 4.45
N MET A 447 -5.57 3.60 5.56
CA MET A 447 -5.43 5.02 5.84
C MET A 447 -4.02 5.57 5.52
N PHE A 448 -3.07 4.75 5.04
CA PHE A 448 -1.69 5.19 4.80
C PHE A 448 -1.56 6.25 3.71
N TRP A 449 -2.43 6.22 2.71
CA TRP A 449 -2.40 7.21 1.65
C TRP A 449 -2.70 8.65 2.11
N PHE A 450 -3.29 8.84 3.31
CA PHE A 450 -3.50 10.16 3.92
C PHE A 450 -2.21 10.82 4.42
N THR A 451 -1.13 10.09 4.55
CA THR A 451 0.15 10.55 5.13
C THR A 451 0.59 11.93 4.63
N PRO A 452 0.57 12.27 3.32
CA PRO A 452 0.99 13.59 2.87
C PRO A 452 0.17 14.76 3.46
N MET A 453 -1.14 14.59 3.59
CA MET A 453 -2.02 15.62 4.19
C MET A 453 -1.81 15.75 5.69
N TRP A 454 -1.68 14.61 6.39
CA TRP A 454 -1.51 14.61 7.83
C TRP A 454 -0.15 15.16 8.25
N LEU A 455 0.92 14.94 7.47
CA LEU A 455 2.23 15.56 7.68
C LEU A 455 2.16 17.09 7.56
N VAL A 456 1.43 17.61 6.60
CA VAL A 456 1.24 19.07 6.46
C VAL A 456 0.35 19.62 7.58
N ALA A 457 -0.69 18.89 7.94
CA ALA A 457 -1.63 19.29 8.97
C ALA A 457 -1.02 19.36 10.39
N MET A 458 0.06 18.61 10.69
CA MET A 458 0.70 18.64 12.02
C MET A 458 1.54 19.90 12.27
N LEU A 459 1.92 20.64 11.22
CA LEU A 459 2.87 21.76 11.32
C LEU A 459 2.46 22.83 12.34
N PRO A 460 1.19 23.30 12.41
CA PRO A 460 0.80 24.30 13.44
C PRO A 460 1.05 23.81 14.87
N ALA A 461 0.76 22.54 15.14
CA ALA A 461 1.00 21.96 16.48
C ALA A 461 2.50 21.91 16.78
N LEU A 462 3.32 21.48 15.80
CA LEU A 462 4.77 21.43 15.94
C LEU A 462 5.38 22.82 16.17
N ASP A 463 4.88 23.85 15.50
CA ASP A 463 5.36 25.22 15.66
C ASP A 463 5.09 25.77 17.08
N VAL A 464 3.99 25.35 17.71
CA VAL A 464 3.71 25.66 19.13
C VAL A 464 4.63 24.85 20.05
N MET A 465 4.77 23.55 19.77
CA MET A 465 5.62 22.64 20.57
C MET A 465 7.10 23.05 20.52
N ALA A 466 7.55 23.63 19.43
CA ALA A 466 8.92 24.15 19.28
C ALA A 466 9.32 25.17 20.34
N ARG A 467 8.36 25.86 20.95
CA ARG A 467 8.60 26.92 21.93
C ARG A 467 8.95 26.43 23.34
N ARG A 468 8.63 25.16 23.68
CA ARG A 468 8.84 24.60 25.03
C ARG A 468 9.58 23.28 24.98
N ARG A 469 10.65 23.14 25.78
CA ARG A 469 11.52 21.96 25.78
C ARG A 469 10.77 20.66 26.07
N TRP A 470 9.87 20.66 27.05
CA TRP A 470 9.10 19.46 27.43
C TRP A 470 8.12 19.02 26.32
N LEU A 471 7.50 19.97 25.59
CA LEU A 471 6.65 19.66 24.44
C LEU A 471 7.45 19.06 23.28
N ARG A 472 8.67 19.58 23.04
CA ARG A 472 9.59 18.97 22.06
C ARG A 472 9.95 17.55 22.46
N GLY A 473 10.23 17.30 23.77
CA GLY A 473 10.47 15.95 24.28
C GLY A 473 9.29 15.02 24.04
N LEU A 474 8.06 15.47 24.34
CA LEU A 474 6.84 14.69 24.07
C LEU A 474 6.71 14.35 22.59
N ALA A 475 6.87 15.33 21.70
CA ALA A 475 6.79 15.09 20.24
C ALA A 475 7.86 14.08 19.78
N VAL A 476 9.09 14.17 20.31
CA VAL A 476 10.17 13.20 19.99
C VAL A 476 9.80 11.79 20.45
N VAL A 477 9.18 11.62 21.63
CA VAL A 477 8.67 10.31 22.08
C VAL A 477 7.59 9.79 21.13
N MET A 478 6.64 10.63 20.70
CA MET A 478 5.63 10.25 19.72
C MET A 478 6.27 9.84 18.38
N LEU A 479 7.30 10.56 17.94
CA LEU A 479 8.05 10.19 16.73
C LEU A 479 8.78 8.86 16.93
N ALA A 480 9.44 8.63 18.05
CA ALA A 480 10.17 7.40 18.34
C ALA A 480 9.24 6.17 18.29
N VAL A 481 8.03 6.24 18.88
CA VAL A 481 7.03 5.17 18.80
C VAL A 481 6.57 4.96 17.34
N SER A 482 6.37 6.04 16.59
CA SER A 482 5.98 5.96 15.17
C SER A 482 7.09 5.33 14.33
N VAL A 483 8.36 5.69 14.59
CA VAL A 483 9.53 5.09 13.91
C VAL A 483 9.67 3.62 14.28
N LEU A 484 9.46 3.25 15.55
CA LEU A 484 9.43 1.84 15.97
C LEU A 484 8.39 1.06 15.16
N SER A 485 7.16 1.56 15.08
CA SER A 485 6.08 0.92 14.34
C SER A 485 6.38 0.77 12.84
N ALA A 486 6.95 1.80 12.21
CA ALA A 486 7.33 1.78 10.79
C ALA A 486 8.55 0.88 10.51
N SER A 487 9.42 0.68 11.52
CA SER A 487 10.66 -0.09 11.38
C SER A 487 10.51 -1.55 11.80
N TYR A 488 9.54 -1.88 12.65
CA TYR A 488 9.31 -3.22 13.15
C TYR A 488 9.16 -4.26 12.03
N PRO A 489 8.34 -4.04 10.99
CA PRO A 489 8.21 -4.95 9.84
C PRO A 489 9.34 -4.72 8.82
N ILE A 490 10.59 -5.01 9.21
CA ILE A 490 11.79 -4.68 8.42
C ILE A 490 11.76 -5.25 7.00
N TRP A 491 11.32 -6.50 6.86
CA TRP A 491 11.41 -7.25 5.59
C TRP A 491 10.06 -7.45 4.90
N ASN A 492 8.99 -7.46 5.68
CA ASN A 492 7.68 -7.82 5.19
C ASN A 492 6.59 -7.01 5.91
N PRO A 493 5.96 -6.03 5.26
CA PRO A 493 4.86 -5.26 5.86
C PRO A 493 3.59 -6.09 6.06
N TRP A 494 3.51 -7.27 5.47
CA TRP A 494 2.43 -8.23 5.63
C TRP A 494 2.68 -9.12 6.86
N THR A 495 2.79 -8.49 8.01
CA THR A 495 2.97 -9.12 9.32
C THR A 495 2.12 -8.39 10.36
N HIS A 496 1.95 -8.99 11.51
CA HIS A 496 1.25 -8.33 12.63
C HIS A 496 2.01 -7.06 13.08
N PRO A 497 1.31 -6.03 13.58
CA PRO A 497 1.96 -4.91 14.23
C PRO A 497 2.59 -5.36 15.55
N TRP A 498 3.72 -4.76 15.93
CA TRP A 498 4.42 -5.07 17.19
C TRP A 498 3.51 -4.98 18.42
N LEU A 499 2.50 -4.12 18.38
CA LEU A 499 1.56 -3.92 19.49
C LEU A 499 0.61 -5.11 19.63
N LEU A 500 0.23 -5.79 18.55
CA LEU A 500 -0.54 -7.04 18.62
C LEU A 500 0.34 -8.16 19.20
N ASP A 501 1.59 -8.28 18.75
CA ASP A 501 2.52 -9.27 19.27
C ASP A 501 2.78 -9.04 20.77
N PHE A 502 2.87 -7.78 21.19
CA PHE A 502 3.02 -7.41 22.60
C PHE A 502 1.76 -7.75 23.42
N PHE A 503 0.56 -7.48 22.92
CA PHE A 503 -0.69 -7.87 23.59
C PHE A 503 -0.84 -9.40 23.69
N TYR A 504 -0.41 -10.13 22.66
CA TYR A 504 -0.34 -11.58 22.69
C TYR A 504 0.62 -12.09 23.77
N TYR A 505 1.82 -11.50 23.85
CA TYR A 505 2.80 -11.82 24.89
C TYR A 505 2.26 -11.59 26.31
N LEU A 506 1.46 -10.55 26.52
CA LEU A 506 0.80 -10.27 27.79
C LEU A 506 -0.42 -11.18 28.06
N GLY A 507 -0.81 -12.04 27.12
CA GLY A 507 -2.01 -12.88 27.23
C GLY A 507 -3.34 -12.13 27.10
N TRP A 508 -3.33 -10.90 26.62
CA TRP A 508 -4.54 -10.07 26.47
C TRP A 508 -5.34 -10.40 25.21
N VAL A 509 -4.69 -10.92 24.20
CA VAL A 509 -5.31 -11.34 22.93
C VAL A 509 -4.73 -12.68 22.50
N GLN A 510 -5.51 -13.44 21.71
CA GLN A 510 -5.00 -14.60 20.99
C GLN A 510 -4.62 -14.16 19.57
N LEU A 511 -3.53 -14.70 19.05
CA LEU A 511 -3.19 -14.48 17.63
C LEU A 511 -4.26 -15.16 16.78
N PRO A 512 -4.79 -14.47 15.77
CA PRO A 512 -5.87 -14.96 14.93
C PRO A 512 -5.47 -16.15 14.05
#